data_607210bfd0b51f20f0a419d940fdf66c
#
_entry.id   607210bfd0b51f20f0a419d940fdf66c
#
_cell.length_a   1.000
_cell.length_b   1.000
_cell.length_c   1.000
_cell.angle_alpha   90.00
_cell.angle_beta   90.00
_cell.angle_gamma   90.00
#
_symmetry.space_group_name_H-M   'P 1'
#
loop_
_entity.id
_entity.type
_entity.pdbx_description
1 polymer ?
#
loop_
_entity_poly.entity_id
_entity_poly.type
_entity_poly.pdbx_seq_one_letter_code
_entity_poly.pdbx_strand_id
1 'polypeptide(L)'
;MLGKAIGIDFGTSSIKFYKNGEGIILHEKSVIAIYNKSHTFAVGNEAYEMYEKAPANIQVSYPVKNGVIADIGNMQSMIDYFFHELDGKKKLKGAEYYIAVPTDITEVEKRAYFDLITNTNLKPKKIHVVEKPVADALGMNLDITKSTGTLVVDIGANTTEISVMSLGGIVLSRLIPIGGNRFDEAIINKIKKDKSFVIGEKTAEEIKMTIGSAYVTDESIDVCGRNLVTGLPSEITIESKDVHSALSELFQSIVDAVKIILERTPPEISSDINKSSVYLTRGSSRIKDLGRFVYDQLGLKVNLCEEPESTVVMGLGSIIEDPHLAKLTL
;
A
#
# COMPACT_ATOMS: atom_id res chain seq x y z
N MET A 1 2.12 -7.22 -32.56
CA MET A 1 1.04 -6.85 -31.62
C MET A 1 1.46 -7.37 -30.25
N LEU A 2 1.61 -6.49 -29.27
CA LEU A 2 1.77 -6.90 -27.89
C LEU A 2 0.56 -7.75 -27.51
N GLY A 3 0.77 -8.94 -26.91
CA GLY A 3 -0.30 -9.81 -26.45
C GLY A 3 -1.18 -9.12 -25.40
N LYS A 4 -2.32 -9.69 -25.05
CA LYS A 4 -3.11 -9.22 -23.90
C LYS A 4 -2.32 -9.44 -22.62
N ALA A 5 -2.04 -8.39 -21.89
CA ALA A 5 -1.31 -8.45 -20.62
C ALA A 5 -2.00 -7.57 -19.55
N ILE A 6 -2.06 -8.09 -18.33
CA ILE A 6 -2.73 -7.48 -17.19
C ILE A 6 -1.76 -7.43 -16.03
N GLY A 7 -1.54 -6.25 -15.47
CA GLY A 7 -0.81 -6.04 -14.21
C GLY A 7 -1.78 -5.96 -13.03
N ILE A 8 -1.45 -6.60 -11.89
CA ILE A 8 -2.29 -6.60 -10.70
C ILE A 8 -1.45 -6.27 -9.47
N ASP A 9 -1.82 -5.18 -8.79
CA ASP A 9 -1.34 -4.87 -7.44
C ASP A 9 -2.40 -5.29 -6.42
N PHE A 10 -2.13 -6.34 -5.66
CA PHE A 10 -2.92 -6.80 -4.53
C PHE A 10 -2.55 -6.02 -3.27
N GLY A 11 -2.88 -4.74 -3.22
CA GLY A 11 -2.59 -3.90 -2.07
C GLY A 11 -3.51 -4.18 -0.87
N THR A 12 -3.04 -3.89 0.34
CA THR A 12 -3.82 -4.05 1.57
C THR A 12 -5.01 -3.09 1.62
N SER A 13 -4.83 -1.83 1.26
CA SER A 13 -5.91 -0.82 1.26
C SER A 13 -6.72 -0.83 -0.03
N SER A 14 -6.06 -1.06 -1.18
CA SER A 14 -6.71 -1.03 -2.49
C SER A 14 -6.09 -2.04 -3.44
N ILE A 15 -6.92 -2.56 -4.32
CA ILE A 15 -6.52 -3.42 -5.43
C ILE A 15 -6.57 -2.61 -6.74
N LYS A 16 -5.57 -2.80 -7.60
CA LYS A 16 -5.49 -2.09 -8.87
C LYS A 16 -5.13 -3.03 -10.01
N PHE A 17 -5.79 -2.87 -11.14
CA PHE A 17 -5.50 -3.60 -12.36
C PHE A 17 -5.06 -2.62 -13.46
N TYR A 18 -3.96 -2.96 -14.11
CA TYR A 18 -3.46 -2.30 -15.32
C TYR A 18 -3.70 -3.19 -16.53
N LYS A 19 -4.09 -2.63 -17.64
CA LYS A 19 -4.18 -3.37 -18.89
C LYS A 19 -3.36 -2.69 -19.98
N ASN A 20 -2.58 -3.47 -20.70
CA ASN A 20 -1.75 -3.02 -21.81
C ASN A 20 -2.56 -2.15 -22.79
N GLY A 21 -2.08 -0.92 -23.05
CA GLY A 21 -2.68 0.07 -23.94
C GLY A 21 -3.98 0.73 -23.45
N GLU A 22 -4.46 0.39 -22.25
CA GLU A 22 -5.65 1.02 -21.64
C GLU A 22 -5.34 1.73 -20.30
N GLY A 23 -4.16 1.46 -19.68
CA GLY A 23 -3.80 2.01 -18.38
C GLY A 23 -4.49 1.29 -17.21
N ILE A 24 -4.76 2.00 -16.13
CA ILE A 24 -5.44 1.46 -14.95
C ILE A 24 -6.93 1.27 -15.28
N ILE A 25 -7.39 0.02 -15.24
CA ILE A 25 -8.78 -0.36 -15.55
C ILE A 25 -9.63 -0.69 -14.33
N LEU A 26 -8.99 -0.85 -13.16
CA LEU A 26 -9.63 -1.03 -11.86
C LEU A 26 -8.82 -0.33 -10.78
N HIS A 27 -9.50 0.39 -9.89
CA HIS A 27 -8.96 0.92 -8.66
C HIS A 27 -10.07 0.90 -7.60
N GLU A 28 -10.04 -0.13 -6.73
CA GLU A 28 -11.06 -0.39 -5.73
C GLU A 28 -10.44 -0.63 -4.35
N LYS A 29 -11.19 -0.39 -3.27
CA LYS A 29 -10.75 -0.79 -1.92
C LYS A 29 -10.62 -2.32 -1.83
N SER A 30 -9.62 -2.81 -1.12
CA SER A 30 -9.39 -4.25 -0.89
C SER A 30 -10.27 -4.77 0.25
N VAL A 31 -11.59 -4.62 0.11
CA VAL A 31 -12.60 -4.91 1.13
C VAL A 31 -13.70 -5.77 0.56
N ILE A 32 -14.19 -6.71 1.36
CA ILE A 32 -15.33 -7.58 1.02
C ILE A 32 -16.35 -7.59 2.17
N ALA A 33 -17.63 -7.55 1.82
CA ALA A 33 -18.75 -7.74 2.73
C ALA A 33 -19.41 -9.09 2.47
N ILE A 34 -19.52 -9.92 3.51
CA ILE A 34 -20.09 -11.27 3.46
C ILE A 34 -21.37 -11.32 4.30
N TYR A 35 -22.47 -11.72 3.68
CA TYR A 35 -23.75 -11.94 4.32
C TYR A 35 -23.88 -13.39 4.82
N ASN A 36 -24.32 -13.56 6.07
CA ASN A 36 -24.54 -14.87 6.72
C ASN A 36 -23.36 -15.85 6.54
N LYS A 37 -22.11 -15.35 6.57
CA LYS A 37 -20.85 -16.11 6.50
C LYS A 37 -20.62 -16.89 5.19
N SER A 38 -21.44 -16.72 4.15
CA SER A 38 -21.35 -17.56 2.96
C SER A 38 -21.57 -16.82 1.62
N HIS A 39 -22.24 -15.69 1.62
CA HIS A 39 -22.60 -15.00 0.39
C HIS A 39 -21.89 -13.66 0.30
N THR A 40 -21.16 -13.44 -0.80
CA THR A 40 -20.61 -12.13 -1.10
C THR A 40 -21.75 -11.14 -1.29
N PHE A 41 -21.79 -10.12 -0.44
CA PHE A 41 -22.82 -9.07 -0.45
C PHE A 41 -22.36 -7.86 -1.27
N ALA A 42 -21.12 -7.41 -1.04
CA ALA A 42 -20.50 -6.31 -1.77
C ALA A 42 -18.97 -6.47 -1.77
N VAL A 43 -18.29 -5.82 -2.69
CA VAL A 43 -16.83 -5.77 -2.76
C VAL A 43 -16.34 -4.35 -3.06
N GLY A 44 -15.07 -4.10 -2.84
CA GLY A 44 -14.44 -2.84 -3.20
C GLY A 44 -14.99 -1.65 -2.41
N ASN A 45 -15.21 -0.55 -3.12
CA ASN A 45 -15.70 0.71 -2.54
C ASN A 45 -17.09 0.55 -1.92
N GLU A 46 -17.97 -0.24 -2.53
CA GLU A 46 -19.31 -0.51 -1.99
C GLU A 46 -19.23 -1.23 -0.62
N ALA A 47 -18.37 -2.24 -0.49
CA ALA A 47 -18.13 -2.92 0.78
C ALA A 47 -17.49 -1.98 1.81
N TYR A 48 -16.60 -1.08 1.38
CA TYR A 48 -15.95 -0.12 2.27
C TYR A 48 -16.95 0.89 2.87
N GLU A 49 -18.00 1.28 2.15
CA GLU A 49 -19.06 2.15 2.70
C GLU A 49 -19.77 1.51 3.90
N MET A 50 -19.83 0.16 3.95
CA MET A 50 -20.45 -0.60 5.03
C MET A 50 -19.50 -0.84 6.21
N TYR A 51 -18.20 -0.61 6.05
CA TYR A 51 -17.19 -0.85 7.09
C TYR A 51 -17.50 -0.01 8.34
N GLU A 52 -17.46 -0.65 9.52
CA GLU A 52 -17.87 -0.10 10.82
C GLU A 52 -19.37 0.30 10.96
N LYS A 53 -20.20 0.05 9.93
CA LYS A 53 -21.64 0.40 9.95
C LYS A 53 -22.56 -0.80 9.70
N ALA A 54 -22.01 -1.95 9.30
CA ALA A 54 -22.78 -3.11 8.93
C ALA A 54 -23.48 -3.75 10.13
N PRO A 55 -24.71 -4.28 9.96
CA PRO A 55 -25.40 -5.07 10.99
C PRO A 55 -24.68 -6.42 11.21
N ALA A 56 -24.99 -7.10 12.32
CA ALA A 56 -24.30 -8.30 12.78
C ALA A 56 -24.29 -9.48 11.79
N ASN A 57 -25.24 -9.54 10.85
CA ASN A 57 -25.32 -10.55 9.81
C ASN A 57 -24.48 -10.24 8.55
N ILE A 58 -23.83 -9.07 8.48
CA ILE A 58 -22.91 -8.69 7.43
C ILE A 58 -21.51 -8.49 8.05
N GLN A 59 -20.56 -9.31 7.65
CA GLN A 59 -19.17 -9.18 8.05
C GLN A 59 -18.39 -8.46 6.95
N VAL A 60 -17.81 -7.31 7.29
CA VAL A 60 -16.93 -6.55 6.38
C VAL A 60 -15.50 -6.72 6.82
N SER A 61 -14.62 -7.10 5.89
CA SER A 61 -13.22 -7.40 6.21
C SER A 61 -12.27 -7.10 5.06
N TYR A 62 -10.99 -6.94 5.42
CA TYR A 62 -9.86 -6.85 4.50
C TYR A 62 -9.23 -8.23 4.34
N PRO A 63 -9.24 -8.85 3.13
CA PRO A 63 -8.62 -10.17 2.91
C PRO A 63 -7.09 -10.15 2.95
N VAL A 64 -6.48 -8.98 2.68
CA VAL A 64 -5.02 -8.78 2.72
C VAL A 64 -4.65 -8.07 4.02
N LYS A 65 -3.71 -8.65 4.79
CA LYS A 65 -3.17 -8.07 6.03
C LYS A 65 -1.65 -8.20 6.04
N ASN A 66 -0.96 -7.18 6.53
CA ASN A 66 0.50 -7.15 6.63
C ASN A 66 1.21 -7.51 5.30
N GLY A 67 0.62 -7.10 4.17
CA GLY A 67 1.17 -7.35 2.84
C GLY A 67 0.91 -8.76 2.30
N VAL A 68 0.26 -9.66 3.06
CA VAL A 68 -0.02 -11.04 2.64
C VAL A 68 -1.52 -11.34 2.64
N ILE A 69 -1.92 -12.38 1.90
CA ILE A 69 -3.31 -12.83 1.85
C ILE A 69 -3.62 -13.58 3.14
N ALA A 70 -4.41 -12.95 4.01
CA ALA A 70 -4.82 -13.51 5.29
C ALA A 70 -6.10 -14.38 5.18
N ASP A 71 -6.93 -14.12 4.18
CA ASP A 71 -8.17 -14.85 3.91
C ASP A 71 -8.28 -15.15 2.42
N ILE A 72 -7.82 -16.36 2.05
CA ILE A 72 -7.78 -16.82 0.66
C ILE A 72 -9.18 -16.95 0.06
N GLY A 73 -10.16 -17.42 0.83
CA GLY A 73 -11.52 -17.60 0.34
C GLY A 73 -12.21 -16.29 -0.01
N ASN A 74 -12.12 -15.32 0.91
CA ASN A 74 -12.66 -13.99 0.67
C ASN A 74 -11.89 -13.25 -0.43
N MET A 75 -10.57 -13.43 -0.50
CA MET A 75 -9.76 -12.84 -1.57
C MET A 75 -10.14 -13.42 -2.94
N GLN A 76 -10.34 -14.74 -3.05
CA GLN A 76 -10.77 -15.39 -4.28
C GLN A 76 -12.15 -14.87 -4.73
N SER A 77 -13.11 -14.78 -3.79
CA SER A 77 -14.45 -14.27 -4.08
C SER A 77 -14.43 -12.82 -4.59
N MET A 78 -13.58 -11.97 -3.99
CA MET A 78 -13.41 -10.58 -4.41
C MET A 78 -12.79 -10.49 -5.81
N ILE A 79 -11.77 -11.28 -6.10
CA ILE A 79 -11.10 -11.33 -7.40
C ILE A 79 -12.04 -11.84 -8.49
N ASP A 80 -12.78 -12.92 -8.22
CA ASP A 80 -13.74 -13.47 -9.18
C ASP A 80 -14.84 -12.45 -9.51
N TYR A 81 -15.30 -11.67 -8.51
CA TYR A 81 -16.24 -10.59 -8.73
C TYR A 81 -15.67 -9.52 -9.66
N PHE A 82 -14.49 -8.98 -9.38
CA PHE A 82 -13.87 -7.94 -10.22
C PHE A 82 -13.59 -8.44 -11.64
N PHE A 83 -13.14 -9.67 -11.78
CA PHE A 83 -12.92 -10.24 -13.10
C PHE A 83 -14.22 -10.44 -13.87
N HIS A 84 -15.30 -10.86 -13.21
CA HIS A 84 -16.62 -10.99 -13.84
C HIS A 84 -17.12 -9.63 -14.33
N GLU A 85 -17.02 -8.60 -13.51
CA GLU A 85 -17.39 -7.22 -13.86
C GLU A 85 -16.61 -6.69 -15.08
N LEU A 86 -15.32 -7.01 -15.16
CA LEU A 86 -14.42 -6.50 -16.18
C LEU A 86 -14.40 -7.35 -17.46
N ASP A 87 -14.54 -8.70 -17.39
CA ASP A 87 -14.31 -9.60 -18.53
C ASP A 87 -15.26 -9.32 -19.70
N GLY A 88 -16.51 -9.01 -19.40
CA GLY A 88 -17.50 -8.62 -20.42
C GLY A 88 -17.12 -7.37 -21.21
N LYS A 89 -16.36 -6.45 -20.61
CA LYS A 89 -15.96 -5.16 -21.19
C LYS A 89 -14.53 -5.17 -21.71
N LYS A 90 -13.63 -5.88 -21.04
CA LYS A 90 -12.16 -5.75 -21.20
C LYS A 90 -11.49 -6.98 -21.84
N LYS A 91 -12.20 -8.08 -22.06
CA LYS A 91 -11.69 -9.32 -22.70
C LYS A 91 -10.43 -9.85 -22.02
N LEU A 92 -10.52 -10.16 -20.73
CA LEU A 92 -9.38 -10.56 -19.89
C LEU A 92 -8.91 -12.00 -20.13
N LYS A 93 -9.79 -12.90 -20.59
CA LYS A 93 -9.47 -14.32 -20.85
C LYS A 93 -8.26 -14.52 -21.75
N GLY A 94 -7.41 -15.48 -21.38
CA GLY A 94 -6.22 -15.86 -22.14
C GLY A 94 -5.13 -14.78 -22.17
N ALA A 95 -5.12 -13.85 -21.22
CA ALA A 95 -4.08 -12.85 -21.05
C ALA A 95 -2.85 -13.43 -20.33
N GLU A 96 -1.73 -12.72 -20.40
CA GLU A 96 -0.59 -12.88 -19.49
C GLU A 96 -0.83 -11.98 -18.29
N TYR A 97 -0.55 -12.48 -17.09
CA TYR A 97 -0.78 -11.76 -15.83
C TYR A 97 0.55 -11.46 -15.14
N TYR A 98 0.72 -10.22 -14.70
CA TYR A 98 1.86 -9.73 -13.95
C TYR A 98 1.37 -9.35 -12.55
N ILE A 99 1.82 -10.04 -11.53
CA ILE A 99 1.40 -9.82 -10.14
C ILE A 99 2.54 -9.28 -9.30
N ALA A 100 2.29 -8.21 -8.56
CA ALA A 100 3.26 -7.65 -7.64
C ALA A 100 3.15 -8.30 -6.26
N VAL A 101 4.28 -8.75 -5.71
CA VAL A 101 4.38 -9.37 -4.39
C VAL A 101 5.45 -8.69 -3.53
N PRO A 102 5.28 -8.62 -2.19
CA PRO A 102 6.33 -8.13 -1.30
C PRO A 102 7.59 -9.00 -1.37
N THR A 103 8.73 -8.46 -0.98
CA THR A 103 10.01 -9.20 -1.01
C THR A 103 10.16 -10.19 0.14
N ASP A 104 9.69 -9.81 1.33
CA ASP A 104 9.85 -10.60 2.57
C ASP A 104 8.61 -11.46 2.83
N ILE A 105 8.31 -12.36 1.87
CA ILE A 105 7.22 -13.34 1.97
C ILE A 105 7.74 -14.75 1.74
N THR A 106 7.06 -15.72 2.35
CA THR A 106 7.36 -17.13 2.18
C THR A 106 6.94 -17.65 0.80
N GLU A 107 7.54 -18.76 0.35
CA GLU A 107 7.12 -19.42 -0.91
C GLU A 107 5.65 -19.86 -0.89
N VAL A 108 5.10 -20.16 0.30
CA VAL A 108 3.68 -20.50 0.45
C VAL A 108 2.80 -19.27 0.21
N GLU A 109 3.17 -18.11 0.76
CA GLU A 109 2.46 -16.85 0.53
C GLU A 109 2.56 -16.41 -0.93
N LYS A 110 3.74 -16.52 -1.53
CA LYS A 110 3.94 -16.24 -2.96
C LYS A 110 3.05 -17.15 -3.82
N ARG A 111 2.96 -18.44 -3.47
CA ARG A 111 2.09 -19.40 -4.14
C ARG A 111 0.61 -19.01 -4.03
N ALA A 112 0.18 -18.49 -2.89
CA ALA A 112 -1.21 -18.05 -2.71
C ALA A 112 -1.60 -16.95 -3.72
N TYR A 113 -0.72 -15.97 -3.98
CA TYR A 113 -0.95 -14.96 -5.03
C TYR A 113 -1.06 -15.56 -6.43
N PHE A 114 -0.21 -16.53 -6.75
CA PHE A 114 -0.26 -17.24 -8.03
C PHE A 114 -1.56 -18.02 -8.20
N ASP A 115 -1.96 -18.74 -7.14
CA ASP A 115 -3.17 -19.59 -7.15
C ASP A 115 -4.46 -18.77 -7.27
N LEU A 116 -4.51 -17.53 -6.75
CA LEU A 116 -5.65 -16.62 -6.96
C LEU A 116 -5.98 -16.42 -8.44
N ILE A 117 -4.98 -16.27 -9.28
CA ILE A 117 -5.19 -16.07 -10.72
C ILE A 117 -5.45 -17.40 -11.43
N THR A 118 -4.72 -18.46 -11.04
CA THR A 118 -4.88 -19.80 -11.63
C THR A 118 -6.25 -20.38 -11.40
N ASN A 119 -6.85 -20.14 -10.22
CA ASN A 119 -8.17 -20.66 -9.85
C ASN A 119 -9.34 -19.91 -10.49
N THR A 120 -9.08 -18.81 -11.21
CA THR A 120 -10.13 -18.08 -11.93
C THR A 120 -10.52 -18.77 -13.24
N ASN A 121 -11.71 -18.42 -13.77
CA ASN A 121 -12.18 -18.87 -15.08
C ASN A 121 -11.47 -18.17 -16.25
N LEU A 122 -10.45 -17.35 -16.02
CA LEU A 122 -9.78 -16.53 -17.03
C LEU A 122 -8.82 -17.31 -17.91
N LYS A 123 -8.40 -18.52 -17.50
CA LYS A 123 -7.44 -19.36 -18.23
C LYS A 123 -6.17 -18.56 -18.60
N PRO A 124 -5.36 -18.14 -17.63
CA PRO A 124 -4.17 -17.34 -17.88
C PRO A 124 -3.23 -18.08 -18.82
N LYS A 125 -2.65 -17.36 -19.80
CA LYS A 125 -1.63 -17.91 -20.69
C LYS A 125 -0.32 -18.09 -19.96
N LYS A 126 0.05 -17.13 -19.13
CA LYS A 126 1.22 -17.14 -18.28
C LYS A 126 1.01 -16.21 -17.09
N ILE A 127 1.61 -16.52 -15.96
CA ILE A 127 1.62 -15.66 -14.78
C ILE A 127 3.08 -15.32 -14.46
N HIS A 128 3.37 -14.05 -14.36
CA HIS A 128 4.67 -13.50 -14.00
C HIS A 128 4.57 -12.87 -12.61
N VAL A 129 5.54 -13.11 -11.77
CA VAL A 129 5.66 -12.50 -10.45
C VAL A 129 6.71 -11.39 -10.51
N VAL A 130 6.40 -10.24 -9.93
CA VAL A 130 7.28 -9.09 -9.84
C VAL A 130 7.40 -8.67 -8.38
N GLU A 131 8.61 -8.39 -7.91
CA GLU A 131 8.81 -7.84 -6.57
C GLU A 131 8.30 -6.39 -6.50
N LYS A 132 7.50 -6.05 -5.49
CA LYS A 132 6.89 -4.71 -5.34
C LYS A 132 7.89 -3.57 -5.46
N PRO A 133 9.06 -3.59 -4.78
CA PRO A 133 10.02 -2.48 -4.91
C PRO A 133 10.51 -2.25 -6.33
N VAL A 134 10.66 -3.32 -7.13
CA VAL A 134 11.01 -3.22 -8.56
C VAL A 134 9.90 -2.51 -9.33
N ALA A 135 8.65 -2.92 -9.10
CA ALA A 135 7.50 -2.27 -9.72
C ALA A 135 7.37 -0.81 -9.25
N ASP A 136 7.51 -0.52 -7.95
CA ASP A 136 7.48 0.85 -7.42
C ASP A 136 8.50 1.76 -8.10
N ALA A 137 9.75 1.32 -8.19
CA ALA A 137 10.81 2.11 -8.82
C ALA A 137 10.50 2.40 -10.29
N LEU A 138 10.06 1.41 -11.05
CA LEU A 138 9.67 1.59 -12.45
C LEU A 138 8.44 2.51 -12.60
N GLY A 139 7.48 2.41 -11.70
CA GLY A 139 6.31 3.30 -11.68
C GLY A 139 6.65 4.76 -11.35
N MET A 140 7.77 4.98 -10.66
CA MET A 140 8.36 6.30 -10.45
C MET A 140 9.29 6.74 -11.60
N ASN A 141 9.35 6.00 -12.70
CA ASN A 141 10.25 6.22 -13.84
C ASN A 141 11.74 6.18 -13.47
N LEU A 142 12.13 5.40 -12.45
CA LEU A 142 13.52 5.21 -12.06
C LEU A 142 14.18 4.12 -12.91
N ASP A 143 15.34 4.40 -13.47
CA ASP A 143 16.11 3.41 -14.22
C ASP A 143 16.97 2.56 -13.27
N ILE A 144 16.37 1.54 -12.72
CA ILE A 144 17.03 0.59 -11.81
C ILE A 144 17.92 -0.44 -12.55
N THR A 145 17.93 -0.46 -13.88
CA THR A 145 18.76 -1.40 -14.67
C THR A 145 20.22 -1.02 -14.68
N LYS A 146 20.54 0.21 -14.32
CA LYS A 146 21.91 0.74 -14.18
C LYS A 146 22.58 0.21 -12.91
N SER A 147 23.92 0.33 -12.88
CA SER A 147 24.73 0.02 -11.69
C SER A 147 24.57 1.02 -10.55
N THR A 148 23.82 2.11 -10.75
CA THR A 148 23.60 3.16 -9.75
C THR A 148 22.63 2.66 -8.67
N GLY A 149 23.03 2.81 -7.40
CA GLY A 149 22.20 2.45 -6.24
C GLY A 149 20.97 3.35 -6.10
N THR A 150 19.82 2.75 -5.89
CA THR A 150 18.53 3.44 -5.68
C THR A 150 17.89 2.96 -4.38
N LEU A 151 17.45 3.88 -3.52
CA LEU A 151 16.73 3.58 -2.27
C LEU A 151 15.29 4.02 -2.38
N VAL A 152 14.37 3.06 -2.24
CA VAL A 152 12.91 3.28 -2.21
C VAL A 152 12.38 2.91 -0.84
N VAL A 153 11.48 3.74 -0.31
CA VAL A 153 10.74 3.53 0.93
C VAL A 153 9.24 3.58 0.59
N ASP A 154 8.64 2.41 0.47
CA ASP A 154 7.21 2.21 0.25
C ASP A 154 6.49 2.23 1.61
N ILE A 155 5.74 3.32 1.91
CA ILE A 155 4.96 3.45 3.14
C ILE A 155 3.49 3.14 2.84
N GLY A 156 3.13 1.87 2.91
CA GLY A 156 1.81 1.35 2.59
C GLY A 156 0.77 1.52 3.71
N ALA A 157 -0.32 0.76 3.61
CA ALA A 157 -1.38 0.78 4.62
C ALA A 157 -0.99 0.01 5.90
N ASN A 158 -0.38 -1.17 5.79
CA ASN A 158 0.01 -2.00 6.95
C ASN A 158 1.51 -2.07 7.18
N THR A 159 2.30 -1.90 6.14
CA THR A 159 3.74 -2.13 6.17
C THR A 159 4.49 -0.99 5.51
N THR A 160 5.74 -0.81 5.91
CA THR A 160 6.73 -0.03 5.17
C THR A 160 7.80 -0.98 4.67
N GLU A 161 8.06 -0.95 3.36
CA GLU A 161 9.10 -1.73 2.69
C GLU A 161 10.24 -0.80 2.25
N ILE A 162 11.44 -1.08 2.73
CA ILE A 162 12.65 -0.28 2.48
C ILE A 162 13.57 -1.13 1.62
N SER A 163 13.87 -0.68 0.39
CA SER A 163 14.60 -1.49 -0.57
C SER A 163 15.70 -0.71 -1.27
N VAL A 164 16.89 -1.29 -1.30
CA VAL A 164 18.04 -0.82 -2.09
C VAL A 164 18.15 -1.68 -3.33
N MET A 165 18.17 -1.05 -4.48
CA MET A 165 18.21 -1.70 -5.79
C MET A 165 19.39 -1.24 -6.62
N SER A 166 19.91 -2.13 -7.46
CA SER A 166 20.96 -1.85 -8.46
C SER A 166 20.96 -2.97 -9.51
N LEU A 167 21.31 -2.68 -10.75
CA LEU A 167 21.43 -3.64 -11.86
C LEU A 167 20.15 -4.47 -12.10
N GLY A 168 18.99 -3.88 -11.85
CA GLY A 168 17.69 -4.51 -12.03
C GLY A 168 17.27 -5.47 -10.92
N GLY A 169 18.04 -5.58 -9.83
CA GLY A 169 17.76 -6.47 -8.71
C GLY A 169 17.75 -5.76 -7.36
N ILE A 170 17.18 -6.44 -6.37
CA ILE A 170 17.18 -5.98 -4.99
C ILE A 170 18.49 -6.40 -4.32
N VAL A 171 19.24 -5.41 -3.81
CA VAL A 171 20.49 -5.61 -3.07
C VAL A 171 20.20 -5.92 -1.61
N LEU A 172 19.33 -5.13 -1.00
CA LEU A 172 18.85 -5.28 0.37
C LEU A 172 17.39 -4.86 0.43
N SER A 173 16.60 -5.56 1.23
CA SER A 173 15.24 -5.17 1.56
C SER A 173 14.93 -5.43 3.02
N ARG A 174 14.00 -4.66 3.56
CA ARG A 174 13.45 -4.84 4.90
C ARG A 174 11.99 -4.39 4.93
N LEU A 175 11.14 -5.28 5.43
CA LEU A 175 9.73 -5.00 5.71
C LEU A 175 9.57 -4.73 7.21
N ILE A 176 8.84 -3.67 7.57
CA ILE A 176 8.44 -3.39 8.95
C ILE A 176 6.93 -3.26 9.05
N PRO A 177 6.28 -3.70 10.16
CA PRO A 177 4.83 -3.67 10.32
C PRO A 177 4.33 -2.28 10.78
N ILE A 178 4.74 -1.23 10.07
CA ILE A 178 4.34 0.16 10.29
C ILE A 178 3.81 0.70 8.97
N GLY A 179 2.59 1.23 8.98
CA GLY A 179 1.93 1.82 7.83
C GLY A 179 0.72 2.63 8.26
N GLY A 180 -0.11 3.04 7.31
CA GLY A 180 -1.25 3.92 7.53
C GLY A 180 -2.22 3.46 8.60
N ASN A 181 -2.53 2.16 8.67
CA ASN A 181 -3.45 1.59 9.67
C ASN A 181 -2.85 1.66 11.08
N ARG A 182 -1.52 1.52 11.22
CA ARG A 182 -0.85 1.69 12.50
C ARG A 182 -0.86 3.14 12.97
N PHE A 183 -0.82 4.08 12.02
CA PHE A 183 -1.00 5.51 12.32
C PHE A 183 -2.43 5.79 12.80
N ASP A 184 -3.44 5.23 12.14
CA ASP A 184 -4.84 5.39 12.56
C ASP A 184 -5.08 4.82 13.96
N GLU A 185 -4.56 3.62 14.24
CA GLU A 185 -4.62 3.00 15.56
C GLU A 185 -3.95 3.87 16.63
N ALA A 186 -2.80 4.46 16.34
CA ALA A 186 -2.10 5.34 17.27
C ALA A 186 -2.91 6.61 17.57
N ILE A 187 -3.56 7.20 16.56
CA ILE A 187 -4.47 8.36 16.71
C ILE A 187 -5.67 7.99 17.58
N ILE A 188 -6.35 6.86 17.30
CA ILE A 188 -7.49 6.36 18.10
C ILE A 188 -7.09 6.21 19.56
N ASN A 189 -5.96 5.55 19.82
CA ASN A 189 -5.47 5.30 21.16
C ASN A 189 -5.10 6.59 21.90
N LYS A 190 -4.48 7.56 21.23
CA LYS A 190 -4.13 8.86 21.79
C LYS A 190 -5.36 9.65 22.20
N ILE A 191 -6.34 9.78 21.30
CA ILE A 191 -7.61 10.48 21.55
C ILE A 191 -8.37 9.81 22.69
N LYS A 192 -8.45 8.48 22.69
CA LYS A 192 -9.10 7.71 23.76
C LYS A 192 -8.46 7.96 25.12
N LYS A 193 -7.13 7.95 25.16
CA LYS A 193 -6.36 8.14 26.41
C LYS A 193 -6.45 9.56 26.94
N ASP A 194 -6.22 10.56 26.09
CA ASP A 194 -6.02 11.93 26.54
C ASP A 194 -7.34 12.72 26.64
N LYS A 195 -8.33 12.37 25.80
CA LYS A 195 -9.60 13.12 25.73
C LYS A 195 -10.80 12.28 26.23
N SER A 196 -10.59 11.02 26.65
CA SER A 196 -11.68 10.09 27.03
C SER A 196 -12.78 10.03 25.97
N PHE A 197 -12.36 9.92 24.69
CA PHE A 197 -13.24 9.99 23.53
C PHE A 197 -12.91 8.86 22.55
N VAL A 198 -13.93 8.22 21.98
CA VAL A 198 -13.76 7.10 21.03
C VAL A 198 -14.22 7.54 19.66
N ILE A 199 -13.35 7.34 18.68
CA ILE A 199 -13.61 7.49 17.25
C ILE A 199 -13.42 6.16 16.52
N GLY A 200 -14.00 6.01 15.33
CA GLY A 200 -13.81 4.87 14.43
C GLY A 200 -12.53 4.99 13.59
N GLU A 201 -12.18 3.90 12.90
CA GLU A 201 -11.00 3.84 12.03
C GLU A 201 -11.12 4.83 10.85
N LYS A 202 -12.32 4.97 10.23
CA LYS A 202 -12.55 5.94 9.15
C LYS A 202 -12.31 7.38 9.60
N THR A 203 -12.76 7.74 10.81
CA THR A 203 -12.54 9.08 11.37
C THR A 203 -11.06 9.31 11.66
N ALA A 204 -10.33 8.28 12.14
CA ALA A 204 -8.89 8.39 12.37
C ALA A 204 -8.11 8.55 11.05
N GLU A 205 -8.49 7.81 9.99
CA GLU A 205 -7.94 7.99 8.64
C GLU A 205 -8.18 9.42 8.13
N GLU A 206 -9.38 9.98 8.33
CA GLU A 206 -9.72 11.35 7.98
C GLU A 206 -8.86 12.38 8.73
N ILE A 207 -8.71 12.24 10.06
CA ILE A 207 -7.84 13.08 10.88
C ILE A 207 -6.39 13.02 10.35
N LYS A 208 -5.86 11.81 10.13
CA LYS A 208 -4.52 11.60 9.58
C LYS A 208 -4.32 12.32 8.25
N MET A 209 -5.29 12.20 7.34
CA MET A 209 -5.20 12.78 5.99
C MET A 209 -5.36 14.30 6.00
N THR A 210 -6.11 14.87 6.95
CA THR A 210 -6.43 16.29 7.00
C THR A 210 -5.38 17.09 7.77
N ILE A 211 -5.01 16.65 8.97
CA ILE A 211 -4.11 17.38 9.88
C ILE A 211 -2.88 16.59 10.32
N GLY A 212 -2.68 15.36 9.76
CA GLY A 212 -1.50 14.55 10.05
C GLY A 212 -0.24 15.17 9.46
N SER A 213 0.75 15.44 10.32
CA SER A 213 2.02 16.03 9.93
C SER A 213 3.17 15.47 10.77
N ALA A 214 4.35 15.40 10.15
CA ALA A 214 5.58 15.03 10.85
C ALA A 214 6.12 16.14 11.78
N TYR A 215 5.54 17.33 11.71
CA TYR A 215 5.79 18.46 12.62
C TYR A 215 4.47 19.03 13.13
N VAL A 216 4.50 19.69 14.28
CA VAL A 216 3.31 20.38 14.81
C VAL A 216 2.96 21.57 13.92
N THR A 217 1.67 21.68 13.59
CA THR A 217 1.08 22.81 12.84
C THR A 217 -0.05 23.42 13.66
N ASP A 218 -0.62 24.55 13.19
CA ASP A 218 -1.78 25.20 13.82
C ASP A 218 -3.12 24.64 13.30
N GLU A 219 -3.10 23.52 12.58
CA GLU A 219 -4.30 22.91 12.00
C GLU A 219 -5.09 22.14 13.07
N SER A 220 -6.41 22.14 12.91
CA SER A 220 -7.36 21.38 13.73
C SER A 220 -8.53 20.87 12.88
N ILE A 221 -9.24 19.86 13.39
CA ILE A 221 -10.43 19.30 12.79
C ILE A 221 -11.46 18.97 13.86
N ASP A 222 -12.73 19.26 13.60
CA ASP A 222 -13.85 18.84 14.45
C ASP A 222 -14.34 17.47 13.99
N VAL A 223 -14.47 16.54 14.93
CA VAL A 223 -14.88 15.16 14.64
C VAL A 223 -15.94 14.69 15.61
N CYS A 224 -16.86 13.86 15.09
CA CYS A 224 -17.89 13.21 15.88
C CYS A 224 -17.42 11.85 16.40
N GLY A 225 -17.83 11.51 17.61
CA GLY A 225 -17.54 10.24 18.22
C GLY A 225 -18.35 10.03 19.50
N ARG A 226 -17.84 9.18 20.39
CA ARG A 226 -18.52 8.89 21.66
C ARG A 226 -17.66 9.35 22.85
N ASN A 227 -18.21 10.22 23.67
CA ASN A 227 -17.60 10.61 24.93
C ASN A 227 -17.70 9.46 25.95
N LEU A 228 -16.58 9.01 26.50
CA LEU A 228 -16.55 7.86 27.43
C LEU A 228 -17.05 8.21 28.83
N VAL A 229 -17.06 9.50 29.21
CA VAL A 229 -17.55 9.95 30.53
C VAL A 229 -19.08 9.98 30.57
N THR A 230 -19.68 10.52 29.52
CA THR A 230 -21.14 10.64 29.41
C THR A 230 -21.82 9.45 28.72
N GLY A 231 -21.07 8.66 27.95
CA GLY A 231 -21.57 7.59 27.12
C GLY A 231 -22.30 8.06 25.83
N LEU A 232 -22.42 9.37 25.62
CA LEU A 232 -23.22 9.97 24.53
C LEU A 232 -22.36 10.33 23.31
N PRO A 233 -22.97 10.31 22.11
CA PRO A 233 -22.37 10.93 20.93
C PRO A 233 -22.12 12.43 21.18
N SER A 234 -20.97 12.92 20.77
CA SER A 234 -20.63 14.34 20.82
C SER A 234 -19.55 14.69 19.80
N GLU A 235 -19.24 15.95 19.67
CA GLU A 235 -18.20 16.48 18.81
C GLU A 235 -17.04 17.00 19.66
N ILE A 236 -15.81 16.84 19.15
CA ILE A 236 -14.59 17.39 19.75
C ILE A 236 -13.65 17.93 18.68
N THR A 237 -12.86 18.94 19.06
CA THR A 237 -11.76 19.44 18.24
C THR A 237 -10.48 18.65 18.53
N ILE A 238 -9.85 18.15 17.46
CA ILE A 238 -8.53 17.51 17.47
C ILE A 238 -7.53 18.47 16.85
N GLU A 239 -6.44 18.72 17.54
CA GLU A 239 -5.37 19.61 17.07
C GLU A 239 -4.19 18.81 16.50
N SER A 240 -3.44 19.40 15.57
CA SER A 240 -2.25 18.82 14.96
C SER A 240 -1.23 18.32 15.99
N LYS A 241 -1.08 18.99 17.14
CA LYS A 241 -0.18 18.54 18.22
C LYS A 241 -0.57 17.18 18.80
N ASP A 242 -1.89 16.88 18.88
CA ASP A 242 -2.39 15.59 19.38
C ASP A 242 -1.99 14.47 18.41
N VAL A 243 -2.19 14.72 17.11
CA VAL A 243 -1.86 13.79 16.02
C VAL A 243 -0.34 13.59 15.91
N HIS A 244 0.43 14.66 15.90
CA HIS A 244 1.90 14.60 15.90
C HIS A 244 2.42 13.78 17.07
N SER A 245 1.92 14.02 18.30
CA SER A 245 2.30 13.25 19.49
C SER A 245 1.97 11.76 19.39
N ALA A 246 0.91 11.39 18.62
CA ALA A 246 0.57 9.98 18.36
C ALA A 246 1.51 9.31 17.35
N LEU A 247 2.01 10.05 16.37
CA LEU A 247 2.70 9.51 15.19
C LEU A 247 4.22 9.63 15.26
N SER A 248 4.78 10.53 16.06
CA SER A 248 6.22 10.87 16.08
C SER A 248 7.13 9.65 16.29
N GLU A 249 6.81 8.74 17.21
CA GLU A 249 7.58 7.51 17.45
C GLU A 249 7.53 6.54 16.27
N LEU A 250 6.41 6.50 15.56
CA LEU A 250 6.25 5.65 14.38
C LEU A 250 7.08 6.19 13.20
N PHE A 251 7.10 7.50 12.99
CA PHE A 251 7.97 8.14 12.00
C PHE A 251 9.45 7.90 12.30
N GLN A 252 9.84 8.04 13.59
CA GLN A 252 11.21 7.75 14.01
C GLN A 252 11.58 6.29 13.74
N SER A 253 10.68 5.35 14.01
CA SER A 253 10.90 3.94 13.77
C SER A 253 11.11 3.62 12.26
N ILE A 254 10.41 4.33 11.37
CA ILE A 254 10.64 4.20 9.91
C ILE A 254 12.04 4.71 9.56
N VAL A 255 12.43 5.88 10.06
CA VAL A 255 13.77 6.45 9.80
C VAL A 255 14.86 5.53 10.33
N ASP A 256 14.70 4.98 11.54
CA ASP A 256 15.68 4.06 12.12
C ASP A 256 15.81 2.77 11.29
N ALA A 257 14.71 2.28 10.72
CA ALA A 257 14.77 1.14 9.81
C ALA A 257 15.52 1.48 8.51
N VAL A 258 15.37 2.70 7.98
CA VAL A 258 16.14 3.19 6.82
C VAL A 258 17.64 3.28 7.17
N LYS A 259 18.00 3.81 8.35
CA LYS A 259 19.40 3.88 8.81
C LYS A 259 20.03 2.49 8.85
N ILE A 260 19.32 1.48 9.40
CA ILE A 260 19.81 0.10 9.48
C ILE A 260 20.07 -0.49 8.08
N ILE A 261 19.24 -0.19 7.10
CA ILE A 261 19.47 -0.63 5.71
C ILE A 261 20.69 0.07 5.13
N LEU A 262 20.82 1.38 5.31
CA LEU A 262 21.96 2.16 4.80
C LEU A 262 23.29 1.68 5.41
N GLU A 263 23.33 1.36 6.70
CA GLU A 263 24.51 0.82 7.40
C GLU A 263 24.98 -0.52 6.80
N ARG A 264 24.05 -1.32 6.27
CA ARG A 264 24.34 -2.62 5.67
C ARG A 264 24.59 -2.55 4.16
N THR A 265 24.26 -1.41 3.56
CA THR A 265 24.42 -1.18 2.12
C THR A 265 25.91 -1.09 1.75
N PRO A 266 26.37 -1.79 0.70
CA PRO A 266 27.74 -1.70 0.23
C PRO A 266 28.16 -0.22 -0.01
N PRO A 267 29.40 0.18 0.35
CA PRO A 267 29.84 1.59 0.30
C PRO A 267 29.63 2.28 -1.05
N GLU A 268 29.85 1.58 -2.16
CA GLU A 268 29.69 2.14 -3.50
C GLU A 268 28.21 2.47 -3.80
N ILE A 269 27.30 1.57 -3.44
CA ILE A 269 25.86 1.79 -3.59
C ILE A 269 25.38 2.89 -2.65
N SER A 270 25.89 2.93 -1.42
CA SER A 270 25.57 3.98 -0.45
C SER A 270 26.04 5.37 -0.96
N SER A 271 27.21 5.43 -1.60
CA SER A 271 27.69 6.64 -2.27
C SER A 271 26.77 7.12 -3.38
N ASP A 272 26.22 6.20 -4.16
CA ASP A 272 25.25 6.53 -5.21
C ASP A 272 23.94 7.07 -4.63
N ILE A 273 23.40 6.44 -3.57
CA ILE A 273 22.19 6.89 -2.88
C ILE A 273 22.38 8.31 -2.33
N ASN A 274 23.56 8.63 -1.78
CA ASN A 274 23.88 9.97 -1.28
C ASN A 274 23.84 11.03 -2.41
N LYS A 275 24.21 10.66 -3.63
CA LYS A 275 24.16 11.55 -4.81
C LYS A 275 22.76 11.63 -5.44
N SER A 276 22.03 10.54 -5.43
CA SER A 276 20.71 10.43 -6.08
C SER A 276 19.58 10.96 -5.21
N SER A 277 19.16 10.26 -4.23
CA SER A 277 18.10 10.61 -3.25
C SER A 277 17.48 9.36 -2.61
N VAL A 278 16.68 9.57 -1.58
CA VAL A 278 15.69 8.61 -1.07
C VAL A 278 14.35 8.87 -1.75
N TYR A 279 13.67 7.84 -2.24
CA TYR A 279 12.37 7.95 -2.89
C TYR A 279 11.29 7.41 -1.95
N LEU A 280 10.33 8.27 -1.56
CA LEU A 280 9.17 7.88 -0.77
C LEU A 280 7.95 7.68 -1.67
N THR A 281 7.24 6.57 -1.47
CA THR A 281 6.07 6.20 -2.25
C THR A 281 4.95 5.60 -1.41
N ARG A 282 3.82 5.32 -2.01
CA ARG A 282 2.56 4.83 -1.45
C ARG A 282 1.81 5.88 -0.61
N GLY A 283 0.54 5.59 -0.26
CA GLY A 283 -0.38 6.58 0.28
C GLY A 283 0.09 7.28 1.56
N SER A 284 0.75 6.56 2.47
CA SER A 284 1.20 7.14 3.73
C SER A 284 2.41 8.07 3.59
N SER A 285 3.12 8.06 2.44
CA SER A 285 4.18 9.05 2.16
C SER A 285 3.65 10.47 1.96
N ARG A 286 2.32 10.63 1.76
CA ARG A 286 1.63 11.93 1.63
C ARG A 286 1.45 12.68 2.95
N ILE A 287 1.75 12.05 4.10
CA ILE A 287 1.69 12.76 5.38
C ILE A 287 2.53 14.03 5.28
N LYS A 288 1.92 15.14 5.67
CA LYS A 288 2.52 16.47 5.57
C LYS A 288 3.89 16.51 6.25
N ASP A 289 4.86 17.13 5.59
CA ASP A 289 6.24 17.29 6.05
C ASP A 289 7.01 15.98 6.33
N LEU A 290 6.48 14.79 6.02
CA LEU A 290 7.21 13.53 6.25
C LEU A 290 8.51 13.45 5.45
N GLY A 291 8.51 13.92 4.20
CA GLY A 291 9.73 13.98 3.39
C GLY A 291 10.80 14.90 3.99
N ARG A 292 10.38 16.05 4.55
CA ARG A 292 11.27 16.97 5.27
C ARG A 292 11.82 16.32 6.55
N PHE A 293 10.97 15.64 7.32
CA PHE A 293 11.40 14.91 8.51
C PHE A 293 12.46 13.85 8.17
N VAL A 294 12.25 13.06 7.13
CA VAL A 294 13.22 12.07 6.66
C VAL A 294 14.54 12.75 6.25
N TYR A 295 14.47 13.87 5.52
CA TYR A 295 15.64 14.66 5.16
C TYR A 295 16.41 15.16 6.40
N ASP A 296 15.70 15.76 7.36
CA ASP A 296 16.33 16.31 8.58
C ASP A 296 17.02 15.21 9.44
N GLN A 297 16.50 13.98 9.38
CA GLN A 297 17.03 12.83 10.12
C GLN A 297 18.16 12.08 9.43
N LEU A 298 18.18 12.05 8.10
CA LEU A 298 19.15 11.28 7.31
C LEU A 298 20.21 12.15 6.64
N GLY A 299 19.97 13.44 6.43
CA GLY A 299 20.80 14.31 5.61
C GLY A 299 20.80 13.97 4.12
N LEU A 300 19.90 13.09 3.67
CA LEU A 300 19.78 12.66 2.28
C LEU A 300 18.60 13.37 1.60
N LYS A 301 18.80 13.80 0.36
CA LYS A 301 17.71 14.38 -0.44
C LYS A 301 16.55 13.38 -0.54
N VAL A 302 15.33 13.87 -0.38
CA VAL A 302 14.10 13.08 -0.45
C VAL A 302 13.26 13.51 -1.65
N ASN A 303 12.83 12.56 -2.45
CA ASN A 303 11.88 12.76 -3.54
C ASN A 303 10.55 12.09 -3.16
N LEU A 304 9.46 12.84 -3.30
CA LEU A 304 8.09 12.33 -3.15
C LEU A 304 7.53 12.04 -4.54
N CYS A 305 6.81 10.93 -4.67
CA CYS A 305 6.09 10.61 -5.88
C CYS A 305 4.81 11.45 -5.99
N GLU A 306 4.46 11.92 -7.20
CA GLU A 306 3.21 12.69 -7.43
C GLU A 306 1.97 11.82 -7.25
N GLU A 307 1.99 10.59 -7.79
CA GLU A 307 0.90 9.61 -7.67
C GLU A 307 1.36 8.35 -6.92
N PRO A 308 1.69 8.47 -5.62
CA PRO A 308 2.38 7.42 -4.89
C PRO A 308 1.54 6.16 -4.71
N GLU A 309 0.21 6.26 -4.79
CA GLU A 309 -0.69 5.12 -4.62
C GLU A 309 -0.70 4.17 -5.84
N SER A 310 -0.26 4.66 -7.00
CA SER A 310 -0.34 3.93 -8.28
C SER A 310 1.01 3.41 -8.76
N THR A 311 2.10 3.69 -8.07
CA THR A 311 3.46 3.35 -8.51
C THR A 311 3.65 1.88 -8.84
N VAL A 312 3.20 0.95 -7.99
CA VAL A 312 3.31 -0.49 -8.24
C VAL A 312 2.59 -0.89 -9.52
N VAL A 313 1.31 -0.51 -9.66
CA VAL A 313 0.52 -0.91 -10.83
C VAL A 313 1.01 -0.26 -12.12
N MET A 314 1.51 0.98 -12.05
CA MET A 314 2.14 1.67 -13.18
C MET A 314 3.48 1.03 -13.57
N GLY A 315 4.27 0.60 -12.59
CA GLY A 315 5.51 -0.14 -12.84
C GLY A 315 5.26 -1.51 -13.47
N LEU A 316 4.21 -2.22 -13.06
CA LEU A 316 3.77 -3.42 -13.80
C LEU A 316 3.39 -3.07 -15.24
N GLY A 317 2.75 -1.93 -15.47
CA GLY A 317 2.47 -1.39 -16.80
C GLY A 317 3.77 -1.19 -17.61
N SER A 318 4.78 -0.57 -17.01
CA SER A 318 6.09 -0.37 -17.66
C SER A 318 6.74 -1.71 -18.06
N ILE A 319 6.70 -2.73 -17.21
CA ILE A 319 7.21 -4.08 -17.53
C ILE A 319 6.41 -4.73 -18.67
N ILE A 320 5.10 -4.54 -18.71
CA ILE A 320 4.22 -5.08 -19.74
C ILE A 320 4.48 -4.42 -21.10
N GLU A 321 4.76 -3.13 -21.12
CA GLU A 321 4.89 -2.34 -22.35
C GLU A 321 6.31 -2.34 -22.90
N ASP A 322 7.33 -2.58 -22.08
CA ASP A 322 8.74 -2.67 -22.51
C ASP A 322 9.29 -4.10 -22.39
N PRO A 323 9.49 -4.81 -23.53
CA PRO A 323 10.06 -6.16 -23.52
C PRO A 323 11.47 -6.25 -22.88
N HIS A 324 12.25 -5.15 -22.84
CA HIS A 324 13.56 -5.14 -22.20
C HIS A 324 13.48 -5.28 -20.68
N LEU A 325 12.35 -4.89 -20.08
CA LEU A 325 12.07 -5.03 -18.65
C LEU A 325 11.52 -6.42 -18.26
N ALA A 326 11.15 -7.27 -19.22
CA ALA A 326 10.61 -8.61 -18.94
C ALA A 326 11.59 -9.49 -18.13
N LYS A 327 12.89 -9.23 -18.19
CA LYS A 327 13.92 -9.90 -17.36
C LYS A 327 13.83 -9.58 -15.86
N LEU A 328 13.05 -8.57 -15.45
CA LEU A 328 12.83 -8.18 -14.07
C LEU A 328 11.67 -8.97 -13.42
N THR A 329 11.07 -9.92 -14.13
CA THR A 329 10.10 -10.86 -13.56
C THR A 329 10.83 -12.09 -13.01
N LEU A 330 10.28 -12.65 -11.90
CA LEU A 330 10.78 -13.86 -11.25
C LEU A 330 10.30 -15.12 -11.97
#